data_93db309bdc2f2ace59b2d02601250aa7
#
_entry.id   93db309bdc2f2ace59b2d02601250aa7
#
_cell.length_a   1.000
_cell.length_b   1.000
_cell.length_c   1.000
_cell.angle_alpha   90.00
_cell.angle_beta   90.00
_cell.angle_gamma   90.00
#
_symmetry.space_group_name_H-M   'P 1'
#
loop_
_entity.id
_entity.type
_entity.pdbx_description
1 polymer ?
#
loop_
_entity_poly.entity_id
_entity_poly.type
_entity_poly.pdbx_seq_one_letter_code
_entity_poly.pdbx_strand_id
1 'polypeptide(L)'
;MGTALRCLTIVVAIVVTALLLTPTMHANSAPSSASTAESMLLSAANRDRAAAGLKPLQWDPALAVAARQHAQRMVHMNALSHQFPGEAPMQDRARQAGARFSLIAENVAEGPNVPGLHTQWMNSPPHRANLLDPGLNAVGIAVVQGGKMLFAVEDFAAAIPSLSLNDQESEVTSEIAARGMRAVNATPDARKTCELDRGWAGQRPASVLRYETSDLRRLPDDVDRKVGSGKYHRAAVGACEASGGGDFANFRIAILLY
;
A
#
# COMPACT_ATOMS: atom_id res chain seq x y z
N MET A 1 -75.16 11.38 56.86
CA MET A 1 -74.58 12.30 55.86
C MET A 1 -73.13 11.89 55.76
N GLY A 2 -72.78 11.08 54.75
CA GLY A 2 -71.45 10.54 54.55
C GLY A 2 -71.06 10.73 53.09
N THR A 3 -70.12 11.55 52.88
CA THR A 3 -69.52 11.84 51.54
C THR A 3 -68.41 10.86 51.22
N ALA A 4 -68.64 10.04 50.24
CA ALA A 4 -67.64 9.08 49.74
C ALA A 4 -66.64 9.77 48.81
N LEU A 5 -65.40 9.74 49.19
CA LEU A 5 -64.23 10.22 48.35
C LEU A 5 -63.82 9.10 47.42
N ARG A 6 -64.04 9.31 46.13
CA ARG A 6 -63.54 8.40 45.07
C ARG A 6 -62.05 8.71 44.73
N CYS A 7 -61.20 7.75 45.02
CA CYS A 7 -59.78 7.77 44.64
C CYS A 7 -59.69 7.40 43.18
N LEU A 8 -59.20 8.31 42.35
CA LEU A 8 -58.93 8.11 40.90
C LEU A 8 -57.46 7.66 40.73
N THR A 9 -57.25 6.39 40.43
CA THR A 9 -55.92 5.85 40.13
C THR A 9 -55.56 6.12 38.67
N ILE A 10 -54.61 6.97 38.47
CA ILE A 10 -54.04 7.23 37.13
C ILE A 10 -52.95 6.15 36.86
N VAL A 11 -53.25 5.26 35.93
CA VAL A 11 -52.24 4.30 35.41
C VAL A 11 -51.43 5.00 34.32
N VAL A 12 -50.18 5.33 34.64
CA VAL A 12 -49.22 5.84 33.64
C VAL A 12 -48.61 4.64 32.95
N ALA A 13 -49.01 4.43 31.69
CA ALA A 13 -48.36 3.43 30.82
C ALA A 13 -47.05 4.01 30.27
N ILE A 14 -45.91 3.49 30.76
CA ILE A 14 -44.59 3.82 30.20
C ILE A 14 -44.42 2.95 28.96
N VAL A 15 -44.51 3.58 27.77
CA VAL A 15 -44.12 2.95 26.50
C VAL A 15 -42.61 3.01 26.38
N VAL A 16 -41.93 1.90 26.63
CA VAL A 16 -40.51 1.74 26.38
C VAL A 16 -40.33 1.43 24.87
N THR A 17 -40.00 2.43 24.10
CA THR A 17 -39.56 2.25 22.70
C THR A 17 -38.13 1.68 22.69
N ALA A 18 -38.02 0.37 22.51
CA ALA A 18 -36.72 -0.27 22.25
C ALA A 18 -36.19 0.17 20.87
N LEU A 19 -35.19 1.04 20.87
CA LEU A 19 -34.45 1.42 19.68
C LEU A 19 -33.58 0.21 19.28
N LEU A 20 -34.00 -0.57 18.30
CA LEU A 20 -33.20 -1.65 17.71
C LEU A 20 -32.04 -1.00 16.94
N LEU A 21 -30.87 -0.91 17.56
CA LEU A 21 -29.62 -0.67 16.89
C LEU A 21 -29.30 -1.89 15.99
N THR A 22 -29.65 -1.81 14.73
CA THR A 22 -29.14 -2.77 13.73
C THR A 22 -27.63 -2.54 13.57
N PRO A 23 -26.78 -3.56 13.84
CA PRO A 23 -25.36 -3.44 13.52
C PRO A 23 -25.24 -3.29 11.98
N THR A 24 -24.69 -2.15 11.53
CA THR A 24 -24.24 -1.99 10.15
C THR A 24 -23.09 -2.98 9.98
N MET A 25 -23.38 -4.10 9.35
CA MET A 25 -22.37 -5.02 8.86
C MET A 25 -21.55 -4.27 7.80
N HIS A 26 -20.36 -3.80 8.18
CA HIS A 26 -19.35 -3.45 7.19
C HIS A 26 -19.00 -4.74 6.47
N ALA A 27 -19.46 -4.87 5.23
CA ALA A 27 -19.04 -5.95 4.36
C ALA A 27 -17.52 -5.82 4.19
N ASN A 28 -16.78 -6.68 4.88
CA ASN A 28 -15.38 -6.94 4.59
C ASN A 28 -15.36 -7.56 3.20
N SER A 29 -15.22 -6.73 2.17
CA SER A 29 -15.02 -7.21 0.80
C SER A 29 -13.72 -7.99 0.81
N ALA A 30 -13.83 -9.30 0.61
CA ALA A 30 -12.66 -10.14 0.33
C ALA A 30 -11.85 -9.50 -0.81
N PRO A 31 -10.52 -9.61 -0.80
CA PRO A 31 -9.69 -9.06 -1.86
C PRO A 31 -10.21 -9.57 -3.20
N SER A 32 -10.59 -8.65 -4.09
CA SER A 32 -11.23 -9.00 -5.35
C SER A 32 -10.25 -9.81 -6.20
N SER A 33 -10.56 -11.08 -6.42
CA SER A 33 -9.86 -11.88 -7.43
C SER A 33 -10.06 -11.25 -8.81
N ALA A 34 -9.02 -11.33 -9.67
CA ALA A 34 -9.10 -10.86 -11.04
C ALA A 34 -10.24 -11.54 -11.81
N SER A 35 -11.01 -10.77 -12.58
CA SER A 35 -11.97 -11.31 -13.55
C SER A 35 -11.24 -12.03 -14.68
N THR A 36 -11.96 -12.78 -15.51
CA THR A 36 -11.38 -13.45 -16.69
C THR A 36 -10.67 -12.45 -17.62
N ALA A 37 -11.28 -11.29 -17.87
CA ALA A 37 -10.71 -10.24 -18.72
C ALA A 37 -9.40 -9.68 -18.13
N GLU A 38 -9.38 -9.38 -16.85
CA GLU A 38 -8.21 -8.89 -16.12
C GLU A 38 -7.09 -9.94 -16.06
N SER A 39 -7.44 -11.21 -15.83
CA SER A 39 -6.50 -12.33 -15.87
C SER A 39 -5.87 -12.53 -17.26
N MET A 40 -6.63 -12.29 -18.34
CA MET A 40 -6.11 -12.34 -19.71
C MET A 40 -5.08 -11.22 -19.94
N LEU A 41 -5.37 -9.99 -19.49
CA LEU A 41 -4.42 -8.86 -19.60
C LEU A 41 -3.16 -9.09 -18.78
N LEU A 42 -3.27 -9.53 -17.52
CA LEU A 42 -2.10 -9.88 -16.69
C LEU A 42 -1.25 -10.97 -17.34
N SER A 43 -1.88 -12.00 -17.91
CA SER A 43 -1.18 -13.08 -18.60
C SER A 43 -0.48 -12.58 -19.86
N ALA A 44 -1.09 -11.64 -20.60
CA ALA A 44 -0.49 -11.03 -21.79
C ALA A 44 0.72 -10.18 -21.39
N ALA A 45 0.57 -9.27 -20.41
CA ALA A 45 1.66 -8.47 -19.88
C ALA A 45 2.85 -9.32 -19.42
N ASN A 46 2.58 -10.39 -18.68
CA ASN A 46 3.64 -11.28 -18.17
C ASN A 46 4.30 -12.14 -19.27
N ARG A 47 3.61 -12.48 -20.36
CA ARG A 47 4.26 -13.09 -21.53
C ARG A 47 5.26 -12.15 -22.20
N ASP A 48 4.88 -10.86 -22.39
CA ASP A 48 5.78 -9.89 -23.03
C ASP A 48 6.95 -9.54 -22.12
N ARG A 49 6.73 -9.45 -20.80
CA ARG A 49 7.80 -9.29 -19.82
C ARG A 49 8.77 -10.47 -19.83
N ALA A 50 8.27 -11.70 -19.87
CA ALA A 50 9.12 -12.89 -20.00
C ALA A 50 9.93 -12.91 -21.29
N ALA A 51 9.33 -12.50 -22.42
CA ALA A 51 10.03 -12.35 -23.70
C ALA A 51 11.14 -11.29 -23.65
N ALA A 52 10.99 -10.26 -22.78
CA ALA A 52 11.99 -9.24 -22.52
C ALA A 52 12.99 -9.62 -21.39
N GLY A 53 12.92 -10.84 -20.82
CA GLY A 53 13.79 -11.28 -19.72
C GLY A 53 13.48 -10.65 -18.37
N LEU A 54 12.29 -10.09 -18.20
CA LEU A 54 11.86 -9.42 -16.98
C LEU A 54 11.08 -10.37 -16.04
N LYS A 55 11.10 -10.07 -14.74
CA LYS A 55 10.28 -10.77 -13.76
C LYS A 55 8.79 -10.49 -14.00
N PRO A 56 7.90 -11.46 -13.73
CA PRO A 56 6.47 -11.26 -13.87
C PRO A 56 5.94 -10.24 -12.85
N LEU A 57 4.93 -9.49 -13.26
CA LEU A 57 4.12 -8.65 -12.36
C LEU A 57 3.23 -9.55 -11.49
N GLN A 58 3.12 -9.22 -10.23
CA GLN A 58 2.19 -9.82 -9.30
C GLN A 58 0.88 -9.03 -9.25
N TRP A 59 -0.24 -9.74 -9.08
CA TRP A 59 -1.51 -9.08 -8.86
C TRP A 59 -1.53 -8.36 -7.51
N ASP A 60 -1.92 -7.09 -7.50
CA ASP A 60 -2.13 -6.30 -6.28
C ASP A 60 -3.63 -5.93 -6.18
N PRO A 61 -4.34 -6.43 -5.13
CA PRO A 61 -5.77 -6.15 -4.97
C PRO A 61 -6.09 -4.68 -4.70
N ALA A 62 -5.20 -3.94 -4.04
CA ALA A 62 -5.41 -2.53 -3.74
C ALA A 62 -5.27 -1.68 -5.02
N LEU A 63 -4.26 -1.96 -5.85
CA LEU A 63 -4.15 -1.34 -7.17
C LEU A 63 -5.37 -1.69 -8.05
N ALA A 64 -5.86 -2.92 -8.00
CA ALA A 64 -7.05 -3.32 -8.77
C ALA A 64 -8.31 -2.58 -8.33
N VAL A 65 -8.45 -2.24 -7.04
CA VAL A 65 -9.54 -1.39 -6.53
C VAL A 65 -9.41 0.03 -7.10
N ALA A 66 -8.22 0.63 -7.07
CA ALA A 66 -7.98 1.97 -7.62
C ALA A 66 -8.24 2.00 -9.12
N ALA A 67 -7.69 1.04 -9.88
CA ALA A 67 -7.91 0.90 -11.32
C ALA A 67 -9.41 0.76 -11.66
N ARG A 68 -10.17 -0.01 -10.87
CA ARG A 68 -11.60 -0.20 -11.09
C ARG A 68 -12.40 1.07 -10.86
N GLN A 69 -12.11 1.83 -9.83
CA GLN A 69 -12.76 3.11 -9.55
C GLN A 69 -12.51 4.09 -10.71
N HIS A 70 -11.28 4.15 -11.21
CA HIS A 70 -10.92 4.99 -12.35
C HIS A 70 -11.59 4.52 -13.65
N ALA A 71 -11.58 3.22 -13.97
CA ALA A 71 -12.26 2.67 -15.13
C ALA A 71 -13.77 2.96 -15.11
N GLN A 72 -14.43 2.84 -13.94
CA GLN A 72 -15.83 3.22 -13.76
C GLN A 72 -16.05 4.73 -14.01
N ARG A 73 -15.10 5.56 -13.57
CA ARG A 73 -15.15 7.01 -13.84
C ARG A 73 -15.05 7.29 -15.33
N MET A 74 -14.13 6.64 -16.06
CA MET A 74 -14.03 6.76 -17.52
C MET A 74 -15.32 6.38 -18.22
N VAL A 75 -15.96 5.27 -17.81
CA VAL A 75 -17.28 4.84 -18.36
C VAL A 75 -18.34 5.91 -18.08
N HIS A 76 -18.42 6.43 -16.85
CA HIS A 76 -19.38 7.47 -16.48
C HIS A 76 -19.21 8.75 -17.29
N MET A 77 -17.97 9.17 -17.51
CA MET A 77 -17.61 10.35 -18.29
C MET A 77 -17.65 10.09 -19.80
N ASN A 78 -17.78 8.84 -20.22
CA ASN A 78 -17.66 8.38 -21.62
C ASN A 78 -16.41 8.98 -22.30
N ALA A 79 -15.28 8.94 -21.61
CA ALA A 79 -14.02 9.52 -22.05
C ALA A 79 -12.82 8.76 -21.49
N LEU A 80 -11.74 8.73 -22.28
CA LEU A 80 -10.43 8.20 -21.89
C LEU A 80 -9.58 9.31 -21.28
N SER A 81 -9.11 9.13 -20.05
CA SER A 81 -8.27 10.11 -19.36
C SER A 81 -7.50 9.43 -18.23
N HIS A 82 -6.32 9.94 -17.89
CA HIS A 82 -5.57 9.54 -16.68
C HIS A 82 -6.11 10.20 -15.41
N GLN A 83 -6.83 11.32 -15.53
CA GLN A 83 -7.41 12.04 -14.41
C GLN A 83 -8.53 12.94 -14.88
N PHE A 84 -9.64 12.98 -14.15
CA PHE A 84 -10.76 13.89 -14.38
C PHE A 84 -10.74 15.03 -13.38
N PRO A 85 -11.36 16.19 -13.69
CA PRO A 85 -11.55 17.25 -12.72
C PRO A 85 -12.23 16.75 -11.44
N GLY A 86 -11.64 17.07 -10.29
CA GLY A 86 -12.13 16.64 -8.97
C GLY A 86 -11.84 15.18 -8.61
N GLU A 87 -11.14 14.44 -9.45
CA GLU A 87 -10.62 13.11 -9.12
C GLU A 87 -9.23 13.23 -8.47
N ALA A 88 -8.97 12.39 -7.47
CA ALA A 88 -7.66 12.32 -6.87
C ALA A 88 -6.59 11.86 -7.90
N PRO A 89 -5.35 12.36 -7.81
CA PRO A 89 -4.24 11.85 -8.62
C PRO A 89 -4.07 10.32 -8.43
N MET A 90 -3.49 9.66 -9.43
CA MET A 90 -3.30 8.20 -9.46
C MET A 90 -2.66 7.66 -8.16
N GLN A 91 -1.57 8.30 -7.71
CA GLN A 91 -0.89 7.90 -6.47
C GLN A 91 -1.80 7.99 -5.23
N ASP A 92 -2.70 8.96 -5.19
CA ASP A 92 -3.65 9.11 -4.09
C ASP A 92 -4.77 8.10 -4.18
N ARG A 93 -5.28 7.79 -5.38
CA ARG A 93 -6.26 6.72 -5.60
C ARG A 93 -5.70 5.38 -5.12
N ALA A 94 -4.46 5.05 -5.51
CA ALA A 94 -3.79 3.81 -5.11
C ALA A 94 -3.58 3.73 -3.59
N ARG A 95 -3.13 4.81 -2.93
CA ARG A 95 -2.95 4.86 -1.47
C ARG A 95 -4.28 4.76 -0.72
N GLN A 96 -5.32 5.46 -1.17
CA GLN A 96 -6.66 5.37 -0.58
C GLN A 96 -7.23 3.95 -0.67
N ALA A 97 -6.87 3.20 -1.71
CA ALA A 97 -7.21 1.79 -1.85
C ALA A 97 -6.32 0.85 -0.99
N GLY A 98 -5.28 1.38 -0.33
CA GLY A 98 -4.39 0.63 0.56
C GLY A 98 -3.10 0.14 -0.10
N ALA A 99 -2.78 0.52 -1.35
CA ALA A 99 -1.53 0.16 -2.01
C ALA A 99 -0.32 0.85 -1.35
N ARG A 100 0.77 0.11 -1.23
CA ARG A 100 2.07 0.61 -0.72
C ARG A 100 3.12 0.47 -1.81
N PHE A 101 3.77 1.56 -2.18
CA PHE A 101 4.67 1.58 -3.33
C PHE A 101 5.73 2.68 -3.22
N SER A 102 6.85 2.49 -3.95
CA SER A 102 7.90 3.50 -4.16
C SER A 102 7.92 4.06 -5.58
N LEU A 103 7.21 3.43 -6.52
CA LEU A 103 7.02 3.89 -7.90
C LEU A 103 5.63 3.47 -8.35
N ILE A 104 4.96 4.28 -9.15
CA ILE A 104 3.64 3.99 -9.71
C ILE A 104 3.55 4.50 -11.15
N ALA A 105 2.83 3.76 -12.01
CA ALA A 105 2.54 4.12 -13.39
C ALA A 105 1.16 3.61 -13.79
N GLU A 106 0.55 4.20 -14.82
CA GLU A 106 -0.79 3.84 -15.28
C GLU A 106 -0.84 3.72 -16.79
N ASN A 107 -1.53 2.70 -17.27
CA ASN A 107 -1.99 2.59 -18.64
C ASN A 107 -3.52 2.62 -18.68
N VAL A 108 -4.09 3.41 -19.58
CA VAL A 108 -5.52 3.44 -19.85
C VAL A 108 -5.78 3.14 -21.32
N ALA A 109 -6.87 2.45 -21.62
CA ALA A 109 -7.32 2.20 -22.98
C ALA A 109 -8.84 2.00 -23.05
N GLU A 110 -9.40 2.21 -24.24
CA GLU A 110 -10.74 1.76 -24.60
C GLU A 110 -10.71 0.93 -25.88
N GLY A 111 -11.58 -0.06 -25.98
CA GLY A 111 -11.60 -0.91 -27.16
C GLY A 111 -12.72 -1.94 -27.12
N PRO A 112 -13.03 -2.59 -28.27
CA PRO A 112 -14.14 -3.52 -28.36
C PRO A 112 -13.88 -4.89 -27.73
N ASN A 113 -12.62 -5.23 -27.43
CA ASN A 113 -12.26 -6.54 -26.89
C ASN A 113 -10.90 -6.49 -26.15
N VAL A 114 -10.71 -7.44 -25.25
CA VAL A 114 -9.53 -7.53 -24.37
C VAL A 114 -8.20 -7.69 -25.12
N PRO A 115 -8.05 -8.55 -26.15
CA PRO A 115 -6.79 -8.64 -26.89
C PRO A 115 -6.40 -7.33 -27.58
N GLY A 116 -7.39 -6.58 -28.09
CA GLY A 116 -7.17 -5.29 -28.73
C GLY A 116 -6.64 -4.22 -27.75
N LEU A 117 -7.09 -4.22 -26.50
CA LEU A 117 -6.58 -3.32 -25.45
C LEU A 117 -5.09 -3.53 -25.22
N HIS A 118 -4.67 -4.78 -25.03
CA HIS A 118 -3.24 -5.09 -24.82
C HIS A 118 -2.39 -4.73 -26.05
N THR A 119 -2.90 -5.01 -27.26
CA THR A 119 -2.22 -4.65 -28.52
C THR A 119 -2.04 -3.13 -28.65
N GLN A 120 -3.03 -2.34 -28.25
CA GLN A 120 -2.92 -0.88 -28.25
C GLN A 120 -1.78 -0.41 -27.31
N TRP A 121 -1.71 -0.95 -26.10
CA TRP A 121 -0.65 -0.61 -25.16
C TRP A 121 0.74 -1.00 -25.68
N MET A 122 0.88 -2.21 -26.22
CA MET A 122 2.18 -2.66 -26.75
C MET A 122 2.62 -1.89 -27.99
N ASN A 123 1.71 -1.34 -28.79
CA ASN A 123 2.01 -0.49 -29.94
C ASN A 123 2.26 0.99 -29.60
N SER A 124 1.95 1.40 -28.36
CA SER A 124 2.17 2.76 -27.87
C SER A 124 3.46 2.83 -27.06
N PRO A 125 4.50 3.57 -27.50
CA PRO A 125 5.78 3.60 -26.79
C PRO A 125 5.68 3.94 -25.29
N PRO A 126 4.91 4.94 -24.82
CA PRO A 126 4.81 5.24 -23.40
C PRO A 126 4.11 4.11 -22.61
N HIS A 127 3.03 3.53 -23.12
CA HIS A 127 2.34 2.42 -22.46
C HIS A 127 3.18 1.15 -22.41
N ARG A 128 3.88 0.85 -23.51
CA ARG A 128 4.82 -0.26 -23.57
C ARG A 128 5.98 -0.08 -22.58
N ALA A 129 6.46 1.15 -22.39
CA ALA A 129 7.50 1.44 -21.41
C ALA A 129 7.04 1.06 -19.99
N ASN A 130 5.80 1.38 -19.60
CA ASN A 130 5.25 0.98 -18.31
C ASN A 130 5.14 -0.55 -18.20
N LEU A 131 4.61 -1.24 -19.22
CA LEU A 131 4.50 -2.71 -19.25
C LEU A 131 5.85 -3.42 -19.07
N LEU A 132 6.92 -2.85 -19.62
CA LEU A 132 8.26 -3.44 -19.65
C LEU A 132 9.24 -2.76 -18.69
N ASP A 133 8.77 -1.95 -17.76
CA ASP A 133 9.64 -1.33 -16.75
C ASP A 133 10.17 -2.40 -15.77
N PRO A 134 11.51 -2.61 -15.67
CA PRO A 134 12.08 -3.56 -14.72
C PRO A 134 11.93 -3.15 -13.25
N GLY A 135 11.66 -1.87 -12.97
CA GLY A 135 11.44 -1.34 -11.64
C GLY A 135 10.04 -1.67 -11.07
N LEU A 136 9.10 -2.10 -11.93
CA LEU A 136 7.75 -2.47 -11.51
C LEU A 136 7.64 -3.97 -11.23
N ASN A 137 6.95 -4.33 -10.14
CA ASN A 137 6.79 -5.72 -9.68
C ASN A 137 5.34 -6.12 -9.41
N ALA A 138 4.41 -5.17 -9.41
CA ALA A 138 2.99 -5.40 -9.14
C ALA A 138 2.10 -4.64 -10.13
N VAL A 139 0.88 -5.14 -10.31
CA VAL A 139 -0.15 -4.49 -11.12
C VAL A 139 -1.55 -4.79 -10.58
N GLY A 140 -2.41 -3.79 -10.60
CA GLY A 140 -3.85 -3.94 -10.49
C GLY A 140 -4.51 -3.59 -11.82
N ILE A 141 -5.38 -4.48 -12.31
CA ILE A 141 -6.03 -4.29 -13.59
C ILE A 141 -7.55 -4.20 -13.38
N ALA A 142 -8.20 -3.33 -14.12
CA ALA A 142 -9.66 -3.28 -14.19
C ALA A 142 -10.12 -3.20 -15.64
N VAL A 143 -11.19 -3.94 -15.94
CA VAL A 143 -11.91 -3.89 -17.23
C VAL A 143 -13.38 -3.67 -16.93
N VAL A 144 -13.94 -2.56 -17.41
CA VAL A 144 -15.34 -2.16 -17.19
C VAL A 144 -16.02 -1.94 -18.53
N GLN A 145 -17.21 -2.54 -18.70
CA GLN A 145 -18.03 -2.37 -19.90
C GLN A 145 -18.72 -1.01 -19.91
N GLY A 146 -18.49 -0.23 -20.95
CA GLY A 146 -19.21 1.02 -21.25
C GLY A 146 -19.86 0.96 -22.61
N GLY A 147 -21.16 0.67 -22.66
CA GLY A 147 -21.87 0.47 -23.94
C GLY A 147 -21.29 -0.69 -24.75
N LYS A 148 -20.76 -0.39 -25.95
CA LYS A 148 -20.12 -1.38 -26.83
C LYS A 148 -18.60 -1.48 -26.64
N MET A 149 -18.02 -0.63 -25.77
CA MET A 149 -16.59 -0.57 -25.53
C MET A 149 -16.25 -1.11 -24.15
N LEU A 150 -15.04 -1.60 -24.00
CA LEU A 150 -14.38 -1.87 -22.71
C LEU A 150 -13.47 -0.70 -22.38
N PHE A 151 -13.53 -0.22 -21.15
CA PHE A 151 -12.58 0.72 -20.58
C PHE A 151 -11.67 -0.06 -19.65
N ALA A 152 -10.37 0.04 -19.86
CA ALA A 152 -9.38 -0.70 -19.10
C ALA A 152 -8.33 0.22 -18.50
N VAL A 153 -7.90 -0.14 -17.30
CA VAL A 153 -6.83 0.51 -16.54
C VAL A 153 -5.87 -0.56 -16.05
N GLU A 154 -4.57 -0.30 -16.18
CA GLU A 154 -3.50 -1.04 -15.52
C GLU A 154 -2.74 -0.05 -14.63
N ASP A 155 -2.90 -0.18 -13.31
CA ASP A 155 -2.10 0.54 -12.31
C ASP A 155 -0.91 -0.33 -11.92
N PHE A 156 0.30 0.08 -12.29
CA PHE A 156 1.55 -0.61 -11.99
C PHE A 156 2.24 -0.02 -10.77
N ALA A 157 2.96 -0.82 -10.02
CA ALA A 157 3.74 -0.34 -8.89
C ALA A 157 5.06 -1.08 -8.70
N ALA A 158 6.06 -0.37 -8.14
CA ALA A 158 7.08 -0.99 -7.32
C ALA A 158 6.49 -1.17 -5.92
N ALA A 159 5.77 -2.26 -5.72
CA ALA A 159 5.06 -2.53 -4.48
C ALA A 159 6.04 -2.81 -3.34
N ILE A 160 5.73 -2.22 -2.17
CA ILE A 160 6.48 -2.42 -0.93
C ILE A 160 5.64 -3.32 -0.03
N PRO A 161 6.22 -4.44 0.48
CA PRO A 161 5.48 -5.35 1.35
C PRO A 161 5.06 -4.65 2.64
N SER A 162 3.91 -5.03 3.18
CA SER A 162 3.53 -4.68 4.54
C SER A 162 4.23 -5.63 5.50
N LEU A 163 5.24 -5.14 6.22
CA LEU A 163 6.01 -5.89 7.19
C LEU A 163 5.72 -5.37 8.61
N SER A 164 5.62 -6.28 9.57
CA SER A 164 5.60 -5.89 10.98
C SER A 164 6.93 -5.20 11.38
N LEU A 165 6.93 -4.39 12.44
CA LEU A 165 8.16 -3.78 12.93
C LEU A 165 9.23 -4.84 13.27
N ASN A 166 8.82 -5.99 13.80
CA ASN A 166 9.75 -7.09 14.09
C ASN A 166 10.40 -7.66 12.81
N ASP A 167 9.63 -7.81 11.73
CA ASP A 167 10.15 -8.32 10.46
C ASP A 167 11.11 -7.30 9.83
N GLN A 168 10.76 -6.01 9.87
CA GLN A 168 11.63 -4.93 9.40
C GLN A 168 12.98 -4.93 10.15
N GLU A 169 12.93 -5.04 11.47
CA GLU A 169 14.14 -5.10 12.32
C GLU A 169 14.97 -6.35 12.05
N SER A 170 14.32 -7.48 11.82
CA SER A 170 14.99 -8.75 11.49
C SER A 170 15.73 -8.68 10.16
N GLU A 171 15.12 -8.12 9.12
CA GLU A 171 15.76 -7.93 7.81
C GLU A 171 17.00 -7.05 7.95
N VAL A 172 16.89 -5.87 8.59
CA VAL A 172 18.02 -4.96 8.78
C VAL A 172 19.09 -5.56 9.70
N THR A 173 18.68 -6.29 10.75
CA THR A 173 19.63 -6.98 11.65
C THR A 173 20.45 -8.02 10.88
N SER A 174 19.84 -8.74 9.96
CA SER A 174 20.53 -9.71 9.09
C SER A 174 21.54 -9.01 8.18
N GLU A 175 21.19 -7.85 7.63
CA GLU A 175 22.09 -7.07 6.77
C GLU A 175 23.31 -6.52 7.53
N ILE A 176 23.13 -6.02 8.77
CA ILE A 176 24.26 -5.55 9.56
C ILE A 176 25.11 -6.71 10.11
N ALA A 177 24.49 -7.86 10.40
CA ALA A 177 25.21 -9.06 10.81
C ALA A 177 26.14 -9.60 9.71
N ALA A 178 25.71 -9.55 8.45
CA ALA A 178 26.55 -9.88 7.29
C ALA A 178 27.82 -9.00 7.17
N ARG A 179 27.82 -7.83 7.82
CA ARG A 179 28.96 -6.89 7.93
C ARG A 179 29.75 -7.05 9.22
N GLY A 180 29.55 -8.14 9.95
CA GLY A 180 30.28 -8.45 11.18
C GLY A 180 29.75 -7.80 12.46
N MET A 181 28.61 -7.10 12.39
CA MET A 181 27.97 -6.50 13.57
C MET A 181 27.25 -7.56 14.41
N ARG A 182 27.35 -7.46 15.74
CA ARG A 182 26.60 -8.29 16.68
C ARG A 182 25.35 -7.54 17.15
N ALA A 183 24.19 -8.14 16.98
CA ALA A 183 22.95 -7.60 17.54
C ALA A 183 23.02 -7.58 19.08
N VAL A 184 22.53 -6.50 19.69
CA VAL A 184 22.34 -6.38 21.14
C VAL A 184 20.85 -6.25 21.46
N ASN A 185 20.46 -6.71 22.64
CA ASN A 185 19.06 -6.72 23.07
C ASN A 185 18.63 -5.31 23.58
N ALA A 186 18.61 -4.34 22.68
CA ALA A 186 18.20 -2.96 22.95
C ALA A 186 17.19 -2.44 21.91
N THR A 187 16.44 -3.33 21.28
CA THR A 187 15.40 -3.00 20.27
C THR A 187 14.35 -2.00 20.79
N PRO A 188 13.83 -2.09 22.04
CA PRO A 188 12.90 -1.07 22.56
C PRO A 188 13.46 0.34 22.58
N ASP A 189 14.75 0.50 22.92
CA ASP A 189 15.43 1.80 22.91
C ASP A 189 15.65 2.28 21.47
N ALA A 190 15.99 1.36 20.55
CA ALA A 190 16.16 1.67 19.14
C ALA A 190 14.82 2.08 18.49
N ARG A 191 13.69 1.45 18.83
CA ARG A 191 12.33 1.86 18.39
C ARG A 191 12.00 3.26 18.85
N LYS A 192 12.15 3.54 20.15
CA LYS A 192 11.95 4.90 20.69
C LYS A 192 12.88 5.92 20.02
N THR A 193 14.12 5.53 19.75
CA THR A 193 15.06 6.39 19.02
C THR A 193 14.63 6.65 17.59
N CYS A 194 14.01 5.67 16.91
CA CYS A 194 13.46 5.82 15.59
C CYS A 194 12.35 6.87 15.52
N GLU A 195 11.52 6.96 16.56
CA GLU A 195 10.42 7.94 16.67
C GLU A 195 10.92 9.37 16.90
N LEU A 196 12.16 9.55 17.39
CA LEU A 196 12.74 10.85 17.68
C LEU A 196 13.39 11.45 16.42
N ASP A 197 13.26 12.77 16.26
CA ASP A 197 14.02 13.49 15.22
C ASP A 197 15.50 13.62 15.56
N ARG A 198 15.85 13.72 16.86
CA ARG A 198 17.22 13.89 17.37
C ARG A 198 17.43 13.13 18.67
N GLY A 199 18.71 12.86 18.99
CA GLY A 199 19.07 12.20 20.25
C GLY A 199 18.84 10.70 20.22
N TRP A 200 18.63 10.07 21.36
CA TRP A 200 18.43 8.64 21.53
C TRP A 200 17.63 8.37 22.80
N ALA A 201 17.03 7.19 22.88
CA ALA A 201 16.45 6.64 24.10
C ALA A 201 17.38 5.56 24.68
N GLY A 202 17.32 5.37 26.00
CA GLY A 202 18.06 4.33 26.71
C GLY A 202 19.54 4.59 26.85
N GLN A 203 20.34 3.51 26.80
CA GLN A 203 21.80 3.60 26.96
C GLN A 203 22.43 4.43 25.84
N ARG A 204 23.35 5.31 26.17
CA ARG A 204 24.04 6.18 25.21
C ARG A 204 24.83 5.35 24.18
N PRO A 205 24.48 5.41 22.88
CA PRO A 205 25.25 4.78 21.84
C PRO A 205 26.47 5.64 21.46
N ALA A 206 27.44 5.01 20.83
CA ALA A 206 28.56 5.73 20.22
C ALA A 206 28.14 6.48 18.94
N SER A 207 27.12 5.97 18.21
CA SER A 207 26.52 6.65 17.07
C SER A 207 25.07 6.22 16.87
N VAL A 208 24.25 7.12 16.34
CA VAL A 208 22.86 6.87 15.91
C VAL A 208 22.78 7.11 14.41
N LEU A 209 22.22 6.14 13.70
CA LEU A 209 21.87 6.26 12.30
C LEU A 209 20.34 6.22 12.18
N ARG A 210 19.78 7.10 11.37
CA ARG A 210 18.37 7.10 10.99
C ARG A 210 18.27 7.24 9.50
N TYR A 211 17.39 6.45 8.89
CA TYR A 211 17.16 6.54 7.46
C TYR A 211 15.76 6.02 7.12
N GLU A 212 15.30 6.39 5.94
CA GLU A 212 14.12 5.83 5.32
C GLU A 212 14.53 5.09 4.05
N THR A 213 13.86 3.98 3.77
CA THR A 213 14.14 3.15 2.60
C THR A 213 12.89 2.41 2.15
N SER A 214 12.79 2.14 0.87
CA SER A 214 11.80 1.21 0.30
C SER A 214 12.31 -0.24 0.23
N ASP A 215 13.61 -0.45 0.46
CA ASP A 215 14.26 -1.77 0.43
C ASP A 215 15.14 -1.97 1.67
N LEU A 216 14.67 -2.84 2.59
CA LEU A 216 15.38 -3.16 3.83
C LEU A 216 16.63 -4.02 3.64
N ARG A 217 16.75 -4.68 2.46
CA ARG A 217 17.90 -5.54 2.14
C ARG A 217 19.09 -4.76 1.59
N ARG A 218 18.90 -3.46 1.38
CA ARG A 218 19.95 -2.56 0.91
C ARG A 218 20.10 -1.40 1.88
N LEU A 219 21.23 -1.38 2.59
CA LEU A 219 21.56 -0.23 3.41
C LEU A 219 21.93 0.96 2.51
N PRO A 220 21.51 2.20 2.85
CA PRO A 220 22.04 3.40 2.20
C PRO A 220 23.58 3.46 2.29
N ASP A 221 24.22 4.03 1.29
CA ASP A 221 25.69 4.00 1.16
C ASP A 221 26.43 4.60 2.36
N ASP A 222 25.87 5.62 2.99
CA ASP A 222 26.44 6.26 4.19
C ASP A 222 26.27 5.37 5.43
N VAL A 223 25.12 4.70 5.56
CA VAL A 223 24.84 3.71 6.61
C VAL A 223 25.76 2.50 6.44
N ASP A 224 25.86 1.97 5.22
CA ASP A 224 26.69 0.82 4.89
C ASP A 224 28.17 1.08 5.21
N ARG A 225 28.73 2.22 4.78
CA ARG A 225 30.10 2.64 5.13
C ARG A 225 30.30 2.76 6.63
N LYS A 226 29.32 3.28 7.37
CA LYS A 226 29.43 3.48 8.81
C LYS A 226 29.42 2.15 9.56
N VAL A 227 28.51 1.27 9.19
CA VAL A 227 28.39 -0.10 9.75
C VAL A 227 29.63 -0.92 9.43
N GLY A 228 30.08 -0.90 8.17
CA GLY A 228 31.26 -1.65 7.70
C GLY A 228 32.63 -1.06 8.09
N SER A 229 32.67 0.06 8.85
CA SER A 229 33.92 0.77 9.19
C SER A 229 34.87 0.02 10.11
N GLY A 230 34.42 -1.06 10.75
CA GLY A 230 35.18 -1.78 11.79
C GLY A 230 35.33 -1.02 13.12
N LYS A 231 34.78 0.19 13.23
CA LYS A 231 34.83 1.01 14.45
C LYS A 231 33.83 0.55 15.51
N TYR A 232 32.71 -0.05 15.08
CA TYR A 232 31.63 -0.49 15.94
C TYR A 232 31.47 -2.00 15.78
N HIS A 233 31.13 -2.70 16.86
CA HIS A 233 31.03 -4.16 16.85
C HIS A 233 29.64 -4.65 17.29
N ARG A 234 28.83 -3.77 17.86
CA ARG A 234 27.49 -4.10 18.36
C ARG A 234 26.48 -3.07 17.89
N ALA A 235 25.27 -3.54 17.58
CA ALA A 235 24.18 -2.67 17.16
C ALA A 235 22.83 -3.14 17.69
N ALA A 236 21.93 -2.16 17.91
CA ALA A 236 20.50 -2.42 18.07
C ALA A 236 19.76 -1.77 16.92
N VAL A 237 18.80 -2.49 16.35
CA VAL A 237 17.94 -2.02 15.27
C VAL A 237 16.54 -1.78 15.83
N GLY A 238 15.92 -0.67 15.46
CA GLY A 238 14.53 -0.35 15.75
C GLY A 238 13.84 0.21 14.52
N ALA A 239 12.66 -0.32 14.23
CA ALA A 239 11.76 0.20 13.23
C ALA A 239 10.64 1.01 13.88
N CYS A 240 10.12 2.01 13.19
CA CYS A 240 8.95 2.78 13.60
C CYS A 240 8.12 3.15 12.37
N GLU A 241 6.90 3.63 12.60
CA GLU A 241 6.09 4.12 11.50
C GLU A 241 6.79 5.29 10.81
N ALA A 242 6.88 5.22 9.50
CA ALA A 242 7.38 6.35 8.72
C ALA A 242 6.46 7.55 8.96
N SER A 243 7.04 8.73 9.21
CA SER A 243 6.29 9.96 9.45
C SER A 243 5.51 10.28 8.18
N GLY A 244 4.23 9.89 8.15
CA GLY A 244 3.39 9.92 6.97
C GLY A 244 3.25 11.33 6.41
N GLY A 245 3.76 11.57 5.24
CA GLY A 245 3.70 12.81 4.48
C GLY A 245 4.31 12.71 3.10
N GLY A 246 5.01 11.63 2.79
CA GLY A 246 5.58 11.39 1.48
C GLY A 246 4.60 10.70 0.52
N ASP A 247 4.76 10.97 -0.78
CA ASP A 247 3.97 10.35 -1.84
C ASP A 247 4.19 8.83 -1.96
N PHE A 248 5.23 8.30 -1.28
CA PHE A 248 5.65 6.90 -1.38
C PHE A 248 5.77 6.24 0.00
N ALA A 249 5.46 4.94 0.06
CA ALA A 249 5.64 4.15 1.27
C ALA A 249 7.12 3.88 1.50
N ASN A 250 7.58 4.11 2.72
CA ASN A 250 8.95 3.80 3.16
C ASN A 250 8.91 3.05 4.50
N PHE A 251 10.02 2.38 4.80
CA PHE A 251 10.35 1.89 6.13
C PHE A 251 11.25 2.93 6.82
N ARG A 252 10.98 3.24 8.08
CA ARG A 252 11.82 4.13 8.88
C ARG A 252 12.58 3.31 9.92
N ILE A 253 13.90 3.43 9.91
CA ILE A 253 14.81 2.61 10.71
C ILE A 253 15.76 3.50 11.52
N ALA A 254 16.03 3.09 12.75
CA ALA A 254 17.14 3.58 13.55
C ALA A 254 18.11 2.44 13.89
N ILE A 255 19.43 2.72 13.80
CA ILE A 255 20.49 1.82 14.24
C ILE A 255 21.30 2.51 15.30
N LEU A 256 21.37 1.92 16.49
CA LEU A 256 22.23 2.35 17.58
C LEU A 256 23.52 1.55 17.52
N LEU A 257 24.67 2.22 17.33
CA LEU A 257 25.99 1.60 17.24
C LEU A 257 26.74 1.76 18.58
N TYR A 258 27.35 0.66 19.04
CA TYR A 258 28.12 0.59 20.29
C TYR A 258 29.54 0.08 20.08
#